data_98dab74675f9bb8f70307b7aead7dbee
#
_entry.id   98dab74675f9bb8f70307b7aead7dbee
#
_cell.length_a   1.000
_cell.length_b   1.000
_cell.length_c   1.000
_cell.angle_alpha   90.00
_cell.angle_beta   90.00
_cell.angle_gamma   90.00
#
_symmetry.space_group_name_H-M   'P 1'
#
loop_
_entity.id
_entity.type
_entity.pdbx_description
1 polymer ?
#
loop_
_entity_poly.entity_id
_entity_poly.type
_entity_poly.pdbx_seq_one_letter_code
_entity_poly.pdbx_strand_id
1 'polypeptide(L)'
;MTVEPVGSTEFDSQGRLAGARQLPSPNCDERPDAMPVSLLVIHNICLPPNEFGGTAVIELFQNRLDPSDHPFYLTLTGLKVSSHFYIPRDGELIQFVPCDLRAWHAGVSTWGGRSRCNDFSIGVEMEGSDFVPFRDIQYETLVRLTRRLRARYAIQDIVGHSDIAPVRKSDPGPFFDWPRYRSMI
;
A
#
# COMPACT_ATOMS: atom_id res chain seq x y z
N MET A 1 -26.58 -10.89 27.10
CA MET A 1 -25.46 -10.40 26.28
C MET A 1 -25.34 -11.33 25.09
N THR A 2 -25.92 -10.95 23.98
CA THR A 2 -25.84 -11.68 22.72
C THR A 2 -24.47 -11.37 22.11
N VAL A 3 -23.59 -12.37 22.09
CA VAL A 3 -22.34 -12.32 21.35
C VAL A 3 -22.71 -12.37 19.88
N GLU A 4 -22.52 -11.27 19.15
CA GLU A 4 -22.66 -11.28 17.71
C GLU A 4 -21.68 -12.30 17.13
N PRO A 5 -22.06 -13.09 16.11
CA PRO A 5 -21.16 -14.06 15.51
C PRO A 5 -20.02 -13.32 14.79
N VAL A 6 -18.79 -13.60 15.21
CA VAL A 6 -17.55 -13.27 14.45
C VAL A 6 -17.62 -14.03 13.14
N GLY A 7 -18.11 -13.38 12.07
CA GLY A 7 -18.33 -14.08 10.80
C GLY A 7 -18.89 -13.24 9.66
N SER A 8 -18.73 -11.92 9.64
CA SER A 8 -18.82 -11.19 8.36
C SER A 8 -17.42 -11.04 7.82
N THR A 9 -17.18 -11.63 6.64
CA THR A 9 -15.95 -11.39 5.89
C THR A 9 -15.83 -9.88 5.68
N GLU A 10 -14.89 -9.25 6.38
CA GLU A 10 -14.61 -7.81 6.26
C GLU A 10 -14.21 -7.43 4.82
N PHE A 11 -13.93 -8.41 3.99
CA PHE A 11 -13.67 -8.29 2.56
C PHE A 11 -14.82 -8.88 1.74
N ASP A 12 -15.16 -8.21 0.64
CA ASP A 12 -16.06 -8.77 -0.36
C ASP A 12 -15.39 -9.88 -1.20
N SER A 13 -16.14 -10.44 -2.15
CA SER A 13 -15.65 -11.51 -3.04
C SER A 13 -14.52 -11.08 -3.97
N GLN A 14 -14.25 -9.77 -4.11
CA GLN A 14 -13.19 -9.22 -4.96
C GLN A 14 -11.99 -8.73 -4.15
N GLY A 15 -12.03 -8.84 -2.81
CA GLY A 15 -10.97 -8.35 -1.95
C GLY A 15 -11.07 -6.84 -1.64
N ARG A 16 -12.28 -6.25 -1.72
CA ARG A 16 -12.51 -4.90 -1.19
C ARG A 16 -12.80 -4.98 0.30
N LEU A 17 -12.10 -4.15 1.07
CA LEU A 17 -12.22 -4.12 2.52
C LEU A 17 -13.36 -3.18 2.95
N ALA A 18 -14.30 -3.70 3.71
CA ALA A 18 -15.33 -2.90 4.36
C ALA A 18 -14.69 -1.89 5.33
N GLY A 19 -15.19 -0.64 5.31
CA GLY A 19 -14.66 0.44 6.14
C GLY A 19 -13.43 1.15 5.57
N ALA A 20 -12.85 0.70 4.44
CA ALA A 20 -11.92 1.49 3.66
C ALA A 20 -12.67 2.39 2.68
N ARG A 21 -12.22 3.64 2.52
CA ARG A 21 -12.73 4.52 1.48
C ARG A 21 -12.29 4.00 0.12
N GLN A 22 -13.24 3.66 -0.74
CA GLN A 22 -12.96 3.09 -2.06
C GLN A 22 -12.73 4.20 -3.09
N LEU A 23 -11.53 4.28 -3.66
CA LEU A 23 -11.14 5.21 -4.73
C LEU A 23 -10.45 4.42 -5.86
N PRO A 24 -11.19 3.75 -6.75
CA PRO A 24 -10.61 2.83 -7.71
C PRO A 24 -9.52 3.43 -8.59
N SER A 25 -8.42 2.72 -8.74
CA SER A 25 -7.34 3.01 -9.69
C SER A 25 -7.51 2.17 -10.95
N PRO A 26 -7.29 2.73 -12.15
CA PRO A 26 -7.24 1.96 -13.39
C PRO A 26 -5.91 1.22 -13.58
N ASN A 27 -4.90 1.48 -12.72
CA ASN A 27 -3.56 0.92 -12.84
C ASN A 27 -3.48 -0.42 -12.10
N CYS A 28 -4.26 -1.39 -12.55
CA CYS A 28 -4.27 -2.75 -12.03
C CYS A 28 -4.67 -3.74 -13.12
N ASP A 29 -4.40 -5.01 -12.88
CA ASP A 29 -4.78 -6.11 -13.75
C ASP A 29 -4.96 -7.41 -12.93
N GLU A 30 -5.30 -8.51 -13.62
CA GLU A 30 -5.44 -9.81 -13.00
C GLU A 30 -4.08 -10.33 -12.51
N ARG A 31 -4.10 -11.03 -11.38
CA ARG A 31 -2.93 -11.79 -10.93
C ARG A 31 -2.70 -12.99 -11.84
N PRO A 32 -1.44 -13.39 -12.07
CA PRO A 32 -1.17 -14.66 -12.75
C PRO A 32 -1.86 -15.83 -12.05
N ASP A 33 -2.32 -16.80 -12.83
CA ASP A 33 -3.01 -17.99 -12.32
C ASP A 33 -2.19 -18.71 -11.23
N ALA A 34 -2.90 -19.20 -10.23
CA ALA A 34 -2.33 -19.95 -9.10
C ALA A 34 -1.25 -19.18 -8.29
N MET A 35 -1.21 -17.85 -8.34
CA MET A 35 -0.28 -17.03 -7.58
C MET A 35 -0.95 -16.48 -6.30
N PRO A 36 -0.88 -17.22 -5.16
CA PRO A 36 -1.50 -16.76 -3.93
C PRO A 36 -0.77 -15.52 -3.39
N VAL A 37 -1.53 -14.60 -2.81
CA VAL A 37 -0.98 -13.47 -2.06
C VAL A 37 -0.26 -14.00 -0.82
N SER A 38 1.03 -13.71 -0.73
CA SER A 38 1.91 -14.20 0.34
C SER A 38 2.85 -13.14 0.90
N LEU A 39 2.85 -11.93 0.34
CA LEU A 39 3.75 -10.85 0.71
C LEU A 39 2.96 -9.56 0.97
N LEU A 40 3.31 -8.83 2.02
CA LEU A 40 2.86 -7.47 2.27
C LEU A 40 4.06 -6.53 2.12
N VAL A 41 3.94 -5.53 1.26
CA VAL A 41 5.01 -4.55 1.02
C VAL A 41 4.57 -3.19 1.52
N ILE A 42 5.37 -2.62 2.41
CA ILE A 42 5.16 -1.28 2.97
C ILE A 42 6.02 -0.28 2.20
N HIS A 43 5.37 0.81 1.81
CA HIS A 43 5.95 1.92 1.07
C HIS A 43 5.82 3.23 1.83
N ASN A 44 6.50 4.27 1.38
CA ASN A 44 6.16 5.65 1.67
C ASN A 44 5.93 6.42 0.37
N ILE A 45 5.04 7.39 0.42
CA ILE A 45 4.78 8.31 -0.67
C ILE A 45 4.37 9.68 -0.12
N CYS A 46 4.85 10.75 -0.77
CA CYS A 46 4.33 12.10 -0.60
C CYS A 46 4.47 12.87 -1.91
N LEU A 47 3.49 13.69 -2.23
CA LEU A 47 3.48 14.51 -3.43
C LEU A 47 2.90 15.90 -3.12
N PRO A 48 3.69 16.97 -3.39
CA PRO A 48 5.08 16.96 -3.87
C PRO A 48 6.06 16.34 -2.83
N PRO A 49 7.34 16.11 -3.17
CA PRO A 49 8.31 15.53 -2.24
C PRO A 49 8.42 16.33 -0.93
N ASN A 50 8.28 15.63 0.21
CA ASN A 50 8.29 16.16 1.57
C ASN A 50 7.14 17.11 1.92
N GLU A 51 6.12 17.20 1.09
CA GLU A 51 4.86 17.85 1.39
C GLU A 51 3.79 16.80 1.67
N PHE A 52 2.92 17.08 2.64
CA PHE A 52 1.92 16.13 3.12
C PHE A 52 0.52 16.71 3.03
N GLY A 53 -0.48 15.82 2.87
CA GLY A 53 -1.85 16.20 2.66
C GLY A 53 -2.19 16.42 1.18
N GLY A 54 -3.38 16.97 0.94
CA GLY A 54 -3.87 17.20 -0.43
C GLY A 54 -4.31 15.92 -1.14
N THR A 55 -4.45 16.01 -2.45
CA THR A 55 -5.03 14.96 -3.30
C THR A 55 -4.06 14.36 -4.32
N ALA A 56 -2.83 14.89 -4.40
CA ALA A 56 -1.90 14.55 -5.47
C ALA A 56 -1.55 13.06 -5.57
N VAL A 57 -1.41 12.35 -4.43
CA VAL A 57 -1.20 10.89 -4.42
C VAL A 57 -2.42 10.17 -4.98
N ILE A 58 -3.62 10.59 -4.59
CA ILE A 58 -4.88 10.03 -5.10
C ILE A 58 -4.99 10.26 -6.61
N GLU A 59 -4.69 11.45 -7.06
CA GLU A 59 -4.75 11.86 -8.47
C GLU A 59 -3.72 11.09 -9.30
N LEU A 60 -2.51 10.88 -8.78
CA LEU A 60 -1.50 10.04 -9.43
C LEU A 60 -2.02 8.63 -9.66
N PHE A 61 -2.55 7.97 -8.62
CA PHE A 61 -3.05 6.59 -8.73
C PHE A 61 -4.28 6.47 -9.61
N GLN A 62 -5.01 7.57 -9.81
CA GLN A 62 -6.17 7.63 -10.71
C GLN A 62 -5.86 8.19 -12.10
N ASN A 63 -4.57 8.44 -12.44
CA ASN A 63 -4.11 9.05 -13.70
C ASN A 63 -4.74 10.44 -13.95
N ARG A 64 -4.95 11.23 -12.90
CA ARG A 64 -5.57 12.57 -12.96
C ARG A 64 -4.65 13.67 -12.45
N LEU A 65 -3.42 13.34 -12.03
CA LEU A 65 -2.44 14.32 -11.57
C LEU A 65 -2.15 15.32 -12.70
N ASP A 66 -2.37 16.60 -12.44
CA ASP A 66 -2.05 17.67 -13.40
C ASP A 66 -0.55 18.01 -13.32
N PRO A 67 0.22 17.78 -14.38
CA PRO A 67 1.64 18.12 -14.39
C PRO A 67 1.94 19.60 -14.20
N SER A 68 0.97 20.49 -14.44
CA SER A 68 1.12 21.94 -14.31
C SER A 68 1.06 22.44 -12.86
N ASP A 69 0.51 21.66 -11.93
CA ASP A 69 0.29 22.08 -10.55
C ASP A 69 1.60 22.17 -9.74
N HIS A 70 2.62 21.41 -10.13
CA HIS A 70 3.93 21.48 -9.47
C HIS A 70 5.06 21.01 -10.40
N PRO A 71 6.25 21.65 -10.40
CA PRO A 71 7.38 21.26 -11.28
C PRO A 71 7.79 19.80 -11.17
N PHE A 72 7.70 19.21 -9.97
CA PHE A 72 8.02 17.80 -9.76
C PHE A 72 7.04 16.87 -10.52
N TYR A 73 5.78 17.26 -10.71
CA TYR A 73 4.78 16.42 -11.36
C TYR A 73 5.07 16.21 -12.85
N LEU A 74 5.83 17.12 -13.47
CA LEU A 74 6.34 16.92 -14.84
C LEU A 74 7.18 15.63 -14.94
N THR A 75 7.92 15.28 -13.89
CA THR A 75 8.75 14.06 -13.87
C THR A 75 7.92 12.78 -13.77
N LEU A 76 6.64 12.89 -13.41
CA LEU A 76 5.70 11.79 -13.27
C LEU A 76 4.78 11.64 -14.49
N THR A 77 4.95 12.49 -15.51
CA THR A 77 4.11 12.47 -16.71
C THR A 77 4.13 11.10 -17.38
N GLY A 78 2.95 10.51 -17.56
CA GLY A 78 2.80 9.19 -18.17
C GLY A 78 3.11 8.00 -17.24
N LEU A 79 3.53 8.25 -16.00
CA LEU A 79 3.73 7.19 -15.02
C LEU A 79 2.38 6.60 -14.61
N LYS A 80 2.27 5.26 -14.74
CA LYS A 80 1.09 4.49 -14.33
C LYS A 80 1.47 3.57 -13.18
N VAL A 81 1.08 3.96 -11.98
CA VAL A 81 1.34 3.22 -10.74
C VAL A 81 0.09 3.23 -9.87
N SER A 82 0.03 2.31 -8.93
CA SER A 82 -1.02 2.24 -7.93
C SER A 82 -0.51 1.49 -6.70
N SER A 83 -1.32 1.47 -5.65
CA SER A 83 -1.16 0.56 -4.52
C SER A 83 -2.53 -0.01 -4.16
N HIS A 84 -2.56 -1.09 -3.37
CA HIS A 84 -3.84 -1.60 -2.88
C HIS A 84 -4.42 -0.64 -1.86
N PHE A 85 -3.60 -0.16 -0.92
CA PHE A 85 -4.02 0.74 0.14
C PHE A 85 -3.10 1.96 0.25
N TYR A 86 -3.68 3.04 0.75
CA TYR A 86 -2.98 4.26 1.13
C TYR A 86 -3.46 4.73 2.49
N ILE A 87 -2.52 5.14 3.35
CA ILE A 87 -2.77 5.65 4.70
C ILE A 87 -2.19 7.05 4.81
N PRO A 88 -3.02 8.10 4.61
CA PRO A 88 -2.62 9.49 4.83
C PRO A 88 -2.18 9.75 6.27
N ARG A 89 -1.66 10.96 6.52
CA ARG A 89 -1.16 11.38 7.85
C ARG A 89 -2.23 11.42 8.94
N ASP A 90 -3.50 11.54 8.59
CA ASP A 90 -4.65 11.49 9.51
C ASP A 90 -5.08 10.07 9.87
N GLY A 91 -4.50 9.05 9.22
CA GLY A 91 -4.79 7.64 9.47
C GLY A 91 -6.03 7.11 8.77
N GLU A 92 -6.64 7.87 7.84
CA GLU A 92 -7.70 7.33 6.98
C GLU A 92 -7.18 6.09 6.25
N LEU A 93 -8.06 5.12 6.00
CA LEU A 93 -7.73 3.96 5.16
C LEU A 93 -8.41 4.08 3.80
N ILE A 94 -7.62 4.24 2.76
CA ILE A 94 -8.10 4.35 1.38
C ILE A 94 -7.68 3.09 0.63
N GLN A 95 -8.60 2.51 -0.16
CA GLN A 95 -8.32 1.37 -1.04
C GLN A 95 -8.50 1.76 -2.51
N PHE A 96 -7.45 1.54 -3.31
CA PHE A 96 -7.44 1.81 -4.75
C PHE A 96 -7.64 0.57 -5.60
N VAL A 97 -7.06 -0.56 -5.18
CA VAL A 97 -7.10 -1.81 -5.92
C VAL A 97 -7.64 -2.91 -5.00
N PRO A 98 -8.64 -3.68 -5.44
CA PRO A 98 -9.07 -4.88 -4.72
C PRO A 98 -7.90 -5.85 -4.51
N CYS A 99 -7.80 -6.47 -3.34
CA CYS A 99 -6.64 -7.30 -3.00
C CYS A 99 -6.48 -8.54 -3.90
N ASP A 100 -7.56 -9.01 -4.52
CA ASP A 100 -7.51 -10.14 -5.45
C ASP A 100 -6.96 -9.77 -6.83
N LEU A 101 -6.91 -8.46 -7.15
CA LEU A 101 -6.21 -7.94 -8.32
C LEU A 101 -4.74 -7.60 -8.00
N ARG A 102 -3.96 -7.36 -9.04
CA ARG A 102 -2.56 -6.96 -8.97
C ARG A 102 -2.43 -5.45 -9.11
N ALA A 103 -2.05 -4.75 -8.04
CA ALA A 103 -1.66 -3.34 -8.11
C ALA A 103 -0.21 -3.19 -8.63
N TRP A 104 0.12 -2.03 -9.17
CA TRP A 104 1.42 -1.75 -9.77
C TRP A 104 2.27 -0.87 -8.86
N HIS A 105 2.82 -1.47 -7.77
CA HIS A 105 3.56 -0.75 -6.72
C HIS A 105 5.04 -1.13 -6.58
N ALA A 106 5.42 -2.38 -6.93
CA ALA A 106 6.74 -2.90 -6.64
C ALA A 106 7.76 -2.71 -7.79
N GLY A 107 7.27 -2.55 -9.03
CA GLY A 107 8.13 -2.46 -10.22
C GLY A 107 9.05 -3.68 -10.37
N VAL A 108 10.30 -3.45 -10.82
CA VAL A 108 11.32 -4.50 -10.88
C VAL A 108 11.76 -4.83 -9.45
N SER A 109 11.46 -6.04 -9.01
CA SER A 109 11.58 -6.46 -7.62
C SER A 109 11.76 -7.96 -7.48
N THR A 110 12.35 -8.39 -6.36
CA THR A 110 12.58 -9.81 -6.04
C THR A 110 12.46 -10.04 -4.55
N TRP A 111 11.76 -11.13 -4.15
CA TRP A 111 11.68 -11.57 -2.76
C TRP A 111 11.64 -13.10 -2.69
N GLY A 112 12.43 -13.69 -1.75
CA GLY A 112 12.46 -15.14 -1.56
C GLY A 112 12.78 -15.92 -2.84
N GLY A 113 13.65 -15.39 -3.70
CA GLY A 113 14.01 -16.00 -5.00
C GLY A 113 12.94 -15.84 -6.09
N ARG A 114 11.83 -15.14 -5.83
CA ARG A 114 10.74 -14.89 -6.78
C ARG A 114 10.82 -13.45 -7.28
N SER A 115 10.82 -13.25 -8.59
CA SER A 115 10.74 -11.93 -9.22
C SER A 115 9.31 -11.44 -9.35
N ARG A 116 9.14 -10.13 -9.70
CA ARG A 116 7.84 -9.52 -9.99
C ARG A 116 6.91 -9.54 -8.78
N CYS A 117 7.35 -8.96 -7.67
CA CYS A 117 6.61 -8.98 -6.40
C CYS A 117 5.16 -8.49 -6.50
N ASN A 118 4.78 -7.64 -7.47
CA ASN A 118 3.38 -7.30 -7.73
C ASN A 118 2.48 -8.53 -7.88
N ASP A 119 3.00 -9.63 -8.46
CA ASP A 119 2.20 -10.81 -8.78
C ASP A 119 1.67 -11.52 -7.54
N PHE A 120 2.37 -11.43 -6.40
CA PHE A 120 2.04 -12.16 -5.16
C PHE A 120 2.02 -11.29 -3.90
N SER A 121 2.03 -9.96 -4.04
CA SER A 121 2.02 -9.05 -2.90
C SER A 121 0.77 -8.16 -2.84
N ILE A 122 0.54 -7.62 -1.65
CA ILE A 122 -0.32 -6.47 -1.41
C ILE A 122 0.59 -5.31 -1.05
N GLY A 123 0.44 -4.14 -1.70
CA GLY A 123 1.17 -2.92 -1.38
C GLY A 123 0.34 -2.00 -0.52
N VAL A 124 1.00 -1.39 0.47
CA VAL A 124 0.43 -0.34 1.32
C VAL A 124 1.35 0.87 1.28
N GLU A 125 0.83 1.98 0.79
CA GLU A 125 1.50 3.26 0.83
C GLU A 125 1.13 4.01 2.11
N MET A 126 2.12 4.46 2.84
CA MET A 126 1.94 5.37 3.96
C MET A 126 2.37 6.77 3.55
N GLU A 127 1.52 7.78 3.77
CA GLU A 127 1.95 9.15 3.51
C GLU A 127 3.12 9.50 4.42
N GLY A 128 4.28 9.69 3.80
CA GLY A 128 5.53 9.88 4.51
C GLY A 128 6.69 10.13 3.57
N SER A 129 7.88 10.27 4.15
CA SER A 129 9.14 10.41 3.43
C SER A 129 10.28 9.79 4.24
N ASP A 130 11.46 9.72 3.62
CA ASP A 130 12.68 9.26 4.28
C ASP A 130 13.22 10.24 5.33
N PHE A 131 12.54 11.37 5.58
CA PHE A 131 13.04 12.46 6.40
C PHE A 131 12.14 12.82 7.61
N VAL A 132 10.94 12.24 7.68
CA VAL A 132 9.95 12.60 8.70
C VAL A 132 9.30 11.34 9.30
N PRO A 133 9.21 11.25 10.65
CA PRO A 133 8.52 10.13 11.30
C PRO A 133 7.05 10.02 10.90
N PHE A 134 6.58 8.78 10.81
CA PHE A 134 5.15 8.49 10.65
C PHE A 134 4.40 8.79 11.95
N ARG A 135 3.10 9.09 11.83
CA ARG A 135 2.24 9.39 12.97
C ARG A 135 1.71 8.10 13.62
N ASP A 136 1.43 8.16 14.90
CA ASP A 136 0.90 7.03 15.66
C ASP A 136 -0.37 6.45 15.04
N ILE A 137 -1.29 7.32 14.63
CA ILE A 137 -2.55 6.93 14.00
C ILE A 137 -2.34 6.14 12.68
N GLN A 138 -1.26 6.43 11.93
CA GLN A 138 -0.92 5.66 10.72
C GLN A 138 -0.50 4.23 11.09
N TYR A 139 0.31 4.05 12.15
CA TYR A 139 0.68 2.70 12.65
C TYR A 139 -0.54 1.93 13.14
N GLU A 140 -1.43 2.58 13.89
CA GLU A 140 -2.67 1.94 14.36
C GLU A 140 -3.51 1.44 13.18
N THR A 141 -3.66 2.24 12.13
CA THR A 141 -4.40 1.85 10.93
C THR A 141 -3.68 0.73 10.18
N LEU A 142 -2.35 0.83 10.01
CA LEU A 142 -1.56 -0.21 9.35
C LEU A 142 -1.65 -1.55 10.10
N VAL A 143 -1.57 -1.54 11.42
CA VAL A 143 -1.68 -2.75 12.25
C VAL A 143 -3.06 -3.40 12.10
N ARG A 144 -4.14 -2.60 12.18
CA ARG A 144 -5.51 -3.11 11.95
C ARG A 144 -5.65 -3.72 10.56
N LEU A 145 -5.15 -3.04 9.53
CA LEU A 145 -5.15 -3.55 8.16
C LEU A 145 -4.36 -4.86 8.04
N THR A 146 -3.15 -4.90 8.58
CA THR A 146 -2.29 -6.10 8.53
C THR A 146 -2.97 -7.32 9.14
N ARG A 147 -3.60 -7.17 10.31
CA ARG A 147 -4.33 -8.26 10.96
C ARG A 147 -5.48 -8.78 10.11
N ARG A 148 -6.24 -7.89 9.46
CA ARG A 148 -7.33 -8.24 8.53
C ARG A 148 -6.81 -8.95 7.29
N LEU A 149 -5.70 -8.47 6.72
CA LEU A 149 -5.07 -9.11 5.57
C LEU A 149 -4.56 -10.51 5.91
N ARG A 150 -3.92 -10.69 7.08
CA ARG A 150 -3.46 -12.01 7.55
C ARG A 150 -4.61 -12.98 7.83
N ALA A 151 -5.78 -12.49 8.21
CA ALA A 151 -6.96 -13.33 8.41
C ALA A 151 -7.53 -13.88 7.09
N ARG A 152 -7.33 -13.18 5.96
CA ARG A 152 -7.83 -13.59 4.64
C ARG A 152 -6.78 -14.22 3.75
N TYR A 153 -5.56 -13.71 3.78
CA TYR A 153 -4.46 -14.12 2.89
C TYR A 153 -3.33 -14.77 3.68
N ALA A 154 -2.67 -15.75 3.08
CA ALA A 154 -1.53 -16.45 3.69
C ALA A 154 -0.26 -15.59 3.64
N ILE A 155 -0.31 -14.36 4.21
CA ILE A 155 0.83 -13.45 4.27
C ILE A 155 1.95 -14.09 5.11
N GLN A 156 3.03 -14.45 4.46
CA GLN A 156 4.22 -15.06 5.06
C GLN A 156 5.20 -14.01 5.54
N ASP A 157 5.46 -12.99 4.70
CA ASP A 157 6.42 -11.95 4.97
C ASP A 157 5.80 -10.55 4.87
N ILE A 158 6.36 -9.64 5.68
CA ILE A 158 6.07 -8.21 5.63
C ILE A 158 7.40 -7.47 5.53
N VAL A 159 7.57 -6.73 4.45
CA VAL A 159 8.84 -6.13 4.06
C VAL A 159 8.65 -4.69 3.57
N GLY A 160 9.73 -3.93 3.48
CA GLY A 160 9.75 -2.65 2.80
C GLY A 160 10.01 -2.78 1.29
N HIS A 161 9.72 -1.75 0.54
CA HIS A 161 10.09 -1.69 -0.88
C HIS A 161 11.62 -1.78 -1.05
N SER A 162 12.37 -1.19 -0.14
CA SER A 162 13.84 -1.29 -0.09
C SER A 162 14.35 -2.73 0.05
N ASP A 163 13.58 -3.63 0.69
CA ASP A 163 13.98 -5.02 0.85
C ASP A 163 13.83 -5.82 -0.46
N ILE A 164 12.85 -5.47 -1.29
CA ILE A 164 12.56 -6.16 -2.57
C ILE A 164 13.23 -5.50 -3.78
N ALA A 165 13.74 -4.27 -3.61
CA ALA A 165 14.41 -3.50 -4.67
C ALA A 165 15.56 -2.62 -4.10
N PRO A 166 16.55 -3.21 -3.38
CA PRO A 166 17.50 -2.48 -2.53
C PRO A 166 18.40 -1.47 -3.26
N VAL A 167 18.66 -1.67 -4.55
CA VAL A 167 19.50 -0.73 -5.33
C VAL A 167 18.71 0.49 -5.81
N ARG A 168 17.38 0.38 -5.85
CA ARG A 168 16.51 1.35 -6.51
C ARG A 168 15.60 2.12 -5.55
N LYS A 169 15.32 1.56 -4.38
CA LYS A 169 14.30 2.04 -3.45
C LYS A 169 14.82 2.12 -2.03
N SER A 170 14.37 3.17 -1.33
CA SER A 170 14.65 3.41 0.09
C SER A 170 13.40 3.23 0.97
N ASP A 171 12.21 3.35 0.39
CA ASP A 171 10.94 3.32 1.12
C ASP A 171 10.66 1.96 1.79
N PRO A 172 10.02 1.93 2.96
CA PRO A 172 9.37 3.03 3.68
C PRO A 172 10.33 3.98 4.40
N GLY A 173 11.64 3.84 4.23
CA GLY A 173 12.67 4.73 4.75
C GLY A 173 13.08 4.50 6.21
N PRO A 174 14.11 5.22 6.68
CA PRO A 174 14.71 4.99 8.00
C PRO A 174 13.82 5.42 9.16
N PHE A 175 12.79 6.22 8.91
CA PHE A 175 11.83 6.67 9.93
C PHE A 175 10.64 5.73 10.11
N PHE A 176 10.59 4.62 9.37
CA PHE A 176 9.61 3.58 9.65
C PHE A 176 10.09 2.70 10.80
N ASP A 177 9.36 2.73 11.91
CA ASP A 177 9.70 1.99 13.13
C ASP A 177 9.28 0.52 13.01
N TRP A 178 10.13 -0.30 12.38
CA TRP A 178 9.93 -1.74 12.23
C TRP A 178 9.78 -2.48 13.55
N PRO A 179 10.61 -2.23 14.60
CA PRO A 179 10.44 -2.86 15.91
C PRO A 179 9.07 -2.61 16.51
N ARG A 180 8.62 -1.34 16.51
CA ARG A 180 7.30 -0.94 16.97
C ARG A 180 6.20 -1.68 16.21
N TYR A 181 6.22 -1.57 14.88
CA TYR A 181 5.20 -2.19 14.02
C TYR A 181 5.12 -3.70 14.25
N ARG A 182 6.27 -4.40 14.26
CA ARG A 182 6.34 -5.85 14.46
C ARG A 182 5.84 -6.29 15.84
N SER A 183 6.01 -5.46 16.86
CA SER A 183 5.50 -5.76 18.21
C SER A 183 3.98 -5.66 18.34
N MET A 184 3.32 -5.02 17.37
CA MET A 184 1.87 -4.74 17.39
C MET A 184 1.05 -5.69 16.50
N ILE A 185 1.67 -6.51 15.64
CA ILE A 185 0.98 -7.39 14.66
C ILE A 185 0.97 -8.86 15.06
#